data_cf8e205a364391271c9016f4743687e6
#
_entry.id   cf8e205a364391271c9016f4743687e6
#
_cell.length_a   1.000
_cell.length_b   1.000
_cell.length_c   1.000
_cell.angle_alpha   90.00
_cell.angle_beta   90.00
_cell.angle_gamma   90.00
#
_symmetry.space_group_name_H-M   'P 1'
#
loop_
_entity.id
_entity.type
_entity.pdbx_description
1 polymer ?
#
loop_
_entity_poly.entity_id
_entity_poly.type
_entity_poly.pdbx_seq_one_letter_code
_entity_poly.pdbx_strand_id
1 'polypeptide(L)'
;MTGTVLQVNVSQGGIPKHEIPSGEVTAAGITGDAWRYRFHGGPKQAVLLITIEGIQELVAQGFPLYAGALGENLTTQGLDRRALRFGQRLRVGGATIELTKMRQPCATLNVYGPGIQAAMYDARVVKGDPSSPLWGLSGFYASVIEPGTVRPGDPVSVAAGL
;
A
#
# COMPACT_ATOMS: atom_id res chain seq x y z
N MET A 1 9.36 11.44 9.56
CA MET A 1 8.85 11.44 8.18
C MET A 1 7.35 11.61 8.24
N THR A 2 6.82 12.53 7.46
CA THR A 2 5.40 12.84 7.40
C THR A 2 4.94 12.92 5.95
N GLY A 3 3.67 12.64 5.74
CA GLY A 3 3.02 12.74 4.43
C GLY A 3 1.52 12.91 4.61
N THR A 4 0.78 12.68 3.55
CA THR A 4 -0.67 12.75 3.55
C THR A 4 -1.27 11.54 2.84
N VAL A 5 -2.51 11.22 3.18
CA VAL A 5 -3.33 10.28 2.41
C VAL A 5 -3.79 11.01 1.15
N LEU A 6 -3.40 10.50 0.00
CA LEU A 6 -3.87 11.03 -1.28
C LEU A 6 -5.25 10.47 -1.62
N GLN A 7 -5.42 9.16 -1.41
CA GLN A 7 -6.64 8.46 -1.80
C GLN A 7 -6.85 7.22 -0.94
N VAL A 8 -8.11 6.95 -0.62
CA VAL A 8 -8.55 5.71 0.06
C VAL A 8 -9.35 4.90 -0.94
N ASN A 9 -9.00 3.63 -1.10
CA ASN A 9 -9.55 2.80 -2.18
C ASN A 9 -10.09 1.47 -1.67
N VAL A 10 -11.21 1.05 -2.26
CA VAL A 10 -11.82 -0.26 -2.03
C VAL A 10 -12.32 -0.85 -3.35
N SER A 11 -12.55 -2.17 -3.36
CA SER A 11 -13.16 -2.86 -4.49
C SER A 11 -13.99 -4.04 -4.00
N GLN A 12 -14.80 -4.60 -4.91
CA GLN A 12 -15.54 -5.83 -4.65
C GLN A 12 -14.68 -7.09 -4.89
N GLY A 13 -13.37 -6.89 -5.00
CA GLY A 13 -12.37 -7.91 -5.27
C GLY A 13 -11.57 -7.59 -6.52
N GLY A 14 -10.24 -7.81 -6.46
CA GLY A 14 -9.34 -7.57 -7.57
C GLY A 14 -8.99 -6.10 -7.77
N ILE A 15 -8.41 -5.83 -8.93
CA ILE A 15 -7.91 -4.52 -9.35
C ILE A 15 -8.71 -3.98 -10.54
N PRO A 16 -8.77 -2.65 -10.70
CA PRO A 16 -8.31 -1.62 -9.78
C PRO A 16 -9.23 -1.49 -8.55
N LYS A 17 -8.72 -0.87 -7.49
CA LYS A 17 -9.56 -0.37 -6.41
C LYS A 17 -9.95 1.07 -6.70
N HIS A 18 -11.13 1.47 -6.23
CA HIS A 18 -11.72 2.77 -6.53
C HIS A 18 -11.79 3.65 -5.29
N GLU A 19 -11.63 4.95 -5.48
CA GLU A 19 -11.65 5.91 -4.39
C GLU A 19 -12.98 5.97 -3.67
N ILE A 20 -12.90 6.15 -2.36
CA ILE A 20 -14.02 6.47 -1.49
C ILE A 20 -13.70 7.72 -0.68
N PRO A 21 -14.72 8.51 -0.29
CA PRO A 21 -14.47 9.77 0.42
C PRO A 21 -14.01 9.58 1.86
N SER A 22 -14.25 8.40 2.45
CA SER A 22 -13.91 8.10 3.84
C SER A 22 -13.85 6.59 4.02
N GLY A 23 -12.80 6.09 4.66
CA GLY A 23 -12.63 4.67 4.96
C GLY A 23 -12.66 4.39 6.45
N GLU A 24 -13.48 3.43 6.87
CA GLU A 24 -13.43 2.90 8.22
C GLU A 24 -12.41 1.77 8.26
N VAL A 25 -11.24 2.06 8.82
CA VAL A 25 -10.15 1.09 8.94
C VAL A 25 -10.36 0.27 10.19
N THR A 26 -10.46 -1.05 10.02
CA THR A 26 -10.66 -2.01 11.10
C THR A 26 -9.58 -3.08 11.07
N ALA A 27 -9.55 -3.94 12.09
CA ALA A 27 -8.60 -5.07 12.12
C ALA A 27 -8.76 -6.02 10.92
N ALA A 28 -9.92 -6.04 10.28
CA ALA A 28 -10.20 -6.85 9.10
C ALA A 28 -9.90 -6.11 7.77
N GLY A 29 -9.48 -4.85 7.83
CA GLY A 29 -9.25 -4.00 6.68
C GLY A 29 -10.25 -2.85 6.61
N ILE A 30 -10.41 -2.26 5.42
CA ILE A 30 -11.35 -1.16 5.23
C ILE A 30 -12.75 -1.72 4.97
N THR A 31 -13.74 -1.20 5.70
CA THR A 31 -15.14 -1.60 5.52
C THR A 31 -15.58 -1.38 4.07
N GLY A 32 -16.18 -2.39 3.46
CA GLY A 32 -16.64 -2.35 2.06
C GLY A 32 -15.61 -2.84 1.06
N ASP A 33 -14.39 -3.14 1.51
CA ASP A 33 -13.36 -3.73 0.68
C ASP A 33 -13.49 -5.25 0.63
N ALA A 34 -13.06 -5.85 -0.48
CA ALA A 34 -13.00 -7.30 -0.65
C ALA A 34 -11.72 -7.69 -1.36
N TRP A 35 -11.32 -8.94 -1.22
CA TRP A 35 -10.16 -9.50 -1.90
C TRP A 35 -10.60 -10.50 -2.96
N ARG A 36 -9.91 -10.49 -4.11
CA ARG A 36 -10.15 -11.46 -5.17
C ARG A 36 -9.84 -12.89 -4.69
N TYR A 37 -8.78 -13.02 -3.89
CA TYR A 37 -8.36 -14.27 -3.28
C TYR A 37 -8.33 -14.11 -1.78
N ARG A 38 -8.88 -15.09 -1.04
CA ARG A 38 -8.95 -15.05 0.43
C ARG A 38 -7.58 -14.92 1.10
N PHE A 39 -6.50 -15.33 0.42
CA PHE A 39 -5.14 -15.24 0.95
C PHE A 39 -4.54 -13.83 0.85
N HIS A 40 -5.19 -12.91 0.15
CA HIS A 40 -4.72 -11.53 0.03
C HIS A 40 -5.09 -10.67 1.23
N GLY A 41 -6.01 -11.14 2.07
CA GLY A 41 -6.41 -10.46 3.29
C GLY A 41 -5.85 -11.13 4.54
N GLY A 42 -6.38 -10.75 5.68
CA GLY A 42 -6.03 -11.28 6.98
C GLY A 42 -5.36 -10.25 7.89
N PRO A 43 -5.13 -10.59 9.18
CA PRO A 43 -4.67 -9.60 10.17
C PRO A 43 -3.34 -8.91 9.83
N LYS A 44 -2.43 -9.63 9.16
CA LYS A 44 -1.12 -9.06 8.75
C LYS A 44 -1.14 -8.42 7.36
N GLN A 45 -2.26 -8.51 6.68
CA GLN A 45 -2.49 -7.98 5.32
C GLN A 45 -3.84 -7.26 5.27
N ALA A 46 -4.20 -6.59 6.38
CA ALA A 46 -5.49 -5.93 6.49
C ALA A 46 -5.61 -4.77 5.51
N VAL A 47 -4.54 -4.02 5.31
CA VAL A 47 -4.46 -2.93 4.33
C VAL A 47 -3.16 -2.99 3.54
N LEU A 48 -3.22 -2.50 2.31
CA LEU A 48 -2.05 -2.33 1.44
C LEU A 48 -1.82 -0.83 1.22
N LEU A 49 -0.60 -0.39 1.45
CA LEU A 49 -0.17 1.00 1.29
C LEU A 49 0.85 1.11 0.17
N ILE A 50 0.62 2.03 -0.78
CA ILE A 50 1.58 2.37 -1.82
C ILE A 50 1.73 3.89 -1.89
N THR A 51 2.95 4.38 -2.11
CA THR A 51 3.19 5.80 -2.30
C THR A 51 2.88 6.21 -3.74
N ILE A 52 2.29 7.39 -3.93
CA ILE A 52 2.03 7.91 -5.28
C ILE A 52 3.35 8.16 -6.03
N GLU A 53 4.39 8.52 -5.30
CA GLU A 53 5.73 8.72 -5.88
C GLU A 53 6.25 7.41 -6.50
N GLY A 54 6.04 6.27 -5.83
CA GLY A 54 6.38 4.96 -6.39
C GLY A 54 5.55 4.61 -7.63
N ILE A 55 4.27 4.92 -7.62
CA ILE A 55 3.41 4.75 -8.80
C ILE A 55 3.93 5.59 -9.97
N GLN A 56 4.32 6.83 -9.69
CA GLN A 56 4.86 7.74 -10.73
C GLN A 56 6.16 7.22 -11.32
N GLU A 57 7.02 6.57 -10.53
CA GLU A 57 8.23 5.92 -11.04
C GLU A 57 7.90 4.82 -12.04
N LEU A 58 6.86 4.03 -11.79
CA LEU A 58 6.40 3.00 -12.71
C LEU A 58 5.72 3.58 -13.95
N VAL A 59 4.97 4.66 -13.79
CA VAL A 59 4.39 5.40 -14.93
C VAL A 59 5.49 5.91 -15.86
N ALA A 60 6.59 6.40 -15.30
CA ALA A 60 7.74 6.86 -16.09
C ALA A 60 8.40 5.75 -16.91
N GLN A 61 8.20 4.49 -16.52
CA GLN A 61 8.66 3.32 -17.28
C GLN A 61 7.67 2.87 -18.35
N GLY A 62 6.51 3.52 -18.47
CA GLY A 62 5.50 3.24 -19.49
C GLY A 62 4.28 2.46 -19.02
N PHE A 63 4.17 2.14 -17.74
CA PHE A 63 2.98 1.45 -17.22
C PHE A 63 1.84 2.45 -16.99
N PRO A 64 0.61 2.16 -17.48
CA PRO A 64 -0.53 3.08 -17.38
C PRO A 64 -1.20 3.00 -16.00
N LEU A 65 -0.53 3.45 -14.95
CA LEU A 65 -0.98 3.35 -13.57
C LEU A 65 -1.55 4.67 -13.04
N TYR A 66 -2.31 4.55 -11.96
CA TYR A 66 -2.95 5.65 -11.25
C TYR A 66 -3.24 5.20 -9.81
N ALA A 67 -3.62 6.10 -8.93
CA ALA A 67 -3.96 5.73 -7.56
C ALA A 67 -5.11 4.70 -7.53
N GLY A 68 -4.90 3.59 -6.85
CA GLY A 68 -5.83 2.46 -6.79
C GLY A 68 -5.58 1.37 -7.83
N ALA A 69 -4.83 1.65 -8.89
CA ALA A 69 -4.60 0.71 -9.99
C ALA A 69 -3.96 -0.61 -9.53
N LEU A 70 -3.04 -0.53 -8.59
CA LEU A 70 -2.29 -1.69 -8.11
C LEU A 70 -3.02 -2.45 -6.99
N GLY A 71 -4.22 -2.02 -6.60
CA GLY A 71 -5.01 -2.66 -5.56
C GLY A 71 -4.68 -2.17 -4.15
N GLU A 72 -4.02 -1.04 -4.02
CA GLU A 72 -3.75 -0.48 -2.71
C GLU A 72 -4.99 0.17 -2.10
N ASN A 73 -5.13 0.01 -0.78
CA ASN A 73 -6.20 0.67 0.00
C ASN A 73 -5.85 2.12 0.32
N LEU A 74 -4.58 2.37 0.60
CA LEU A 74 -4.08 3.69 0.95
C LEU A 74 -3.02 4.09 -0.05
N THR A 75 -3.30 5.14 -0.81
CA THR A 75 -2.31 5.81 -1.65
C THR A 75 -1.83 7.03 -0.90
N THR A 76 -0.54 7.12 -0.63
CA THR A 76 0.05 8.21 0.15
C THR A 76 0.87 9.15 -0.72
N GLN A 77 1.09 10.36 -0.21
CA GLN A 77 1.95 11.37 -0.83
C GLN A 77 2.89 11.93 0.22
N GLY A 78 4.14 12.14 -0.15
CA GLY A 78 5.16 12.75 0.73
C GLY A 78 5.96 11.76 1.56
N LEU A 79 5.63 10.47 1.54
CA LEU A 79 6.44 9.44 2.20
C LEU A 79 7.54 8.94 1.26
N ASP A 80 8.73 8.74 1.81
CA ASP A 80 9.80 8.05 1.11
C ASP A 80 9.68 6.55 1.32
N ARG A 81 9.25 5.81 0.29
CA ARG A 81 9.11 4.36 0.35
C ARG A 81 10.40 3.64 0.76
N ARG A 82 11.55 4.21 0.40
CA ARG A 82 12.85 3.58 0.69
C ARG A 82 13.21 3.63 2.17
N ALA A 83 12.63 4.57 2.90
CA ALA A 83 12.87 4.73 4.33
C ALA A 83 11.88 3.94 5.20
N LEU A 84 10.84 3.37 4.63
CA LEU A 84 9.87 2.58 5.37
C LEU A 84 10.41 1.17 5.66
N ARG A 85 10.10 0.65 6.86
CA ARG A 85 10.58 -0.65 7.33
C ARG A 85 9.45 -1.45 7.98
N PHE A 86 9.52 -2.76 7.89
CA PHE A 86 8.60 -3.63 8.62
C PHE A 86 8.74 -3.41 10.12
N GLY A 87 7.62 -3.46 10.84
CA GLY A 87 7.54 -3.17 12.25
C GLY A 87 7.34 -1.71 12.60
N GLN A 88 7.50 -0.80 11.66
CA GLN A 88 7.18 0.61 11.89
C GLN A 88 5.67 0.80 12.00
N ARG A 89 5.28 1.64 12.95
CA ARG A 89 3.89 2.08 13.11
C ARG A 89 3.70 3.43 12.46
N LEU A 90 2.62 3.56 11.72
CA LEU A 90 2.21 4.80 11.08
C LEU A 90 0.87 5.23 11.64
N ARG A 91 0.80 6.51 12.06
CA ARG A 91 -0.47 7.15 12.32
C ARG A 91 -1.02 7.63 10.98
N VAL A 92 -2.22 7.18 10.63
CA VAL A 92 -2.86 7.50 9.36
C VAL A 92 -4.26 8.01 9.68
N GLY A 93 -4.45 9.33 9.65
CA GLY A 93 -5.72 9.92 10.10
C GLY A 93 -6.08 9.47 11.52
N GLY A 94 -7.25 8.86 11.66
CA GLY A 94 -7.73 8.32 12.93
C GLY A 94 -7.23 6.92 13.27
N ALA A 95 -6.51 6.25 12.37
CA ALA A 95 -6.05 4.88 12.56
C ALA A 95 -4.54 4.81 12.82
N THR A 96 -4.10 3.71 13.42
CA THR A 96 -2.67 3.35 13.53
C THR A 96 -2.49 1.99 12.87
N ILE A 97 -1.52 1.90 11.97
CA ILE A 97 -1.17 0.67 11.27
C ILE A 97 0.30 0.31 11.53
N GLU A 98 0.63 -0.96 11.40
CA GLU A 98 2.01 -1.46 11.51
C GLU A 98 2.38 -2.20 10.24
N LEU A 99 3.46 -1.78 9.58
CA LEU A 99 3.96 -2.42 8.37
C LEU A 99 4.45 -3.83 8.68
N THR A 100 3.97 -4.81 7.92
CA THR A 100 4.23 -6.23 8.20
C THR A 100 5.12 -6.90 7.18
N LYS A 101 4.83 -6.71 5.90
CA LYS A 101 5.59 -7.32 4.82
C LYS A 101 5.37 -6.60 3.50
N MET A 102 6.28 -6.85 2.54
CA MET A 102 6.13 -6.36 1.18
C MET A 102 5.07 -7.19 0.44
N ARG A 103 4.24 -6.53 -0.35
CA ARG A 103 3.31 -7.22 -1.25
C ARG A 103 4.12 -7.92 -2.33
N GLN A 104 3.87 -9.22 -2.52
CA GLN A 104 4.38 -9.96 -3.67
C GLN A 104 3.44 -9.71 -4.86
N PRO A 105 3.93 -9.12 -5.97
CA PRO A 105 3.07 -8.91 -7.13
C PRO A 105 2.72 -10.24 -7.80
N CYS A 106 1.53 -10.31 -8.36
CA CYS A 106 1.05 -11.50 -9.08
C CYS A 106 0.79 -11.20 -10.55
N ALA A 107 0.51 -12.25 -11.31
CA ALA A 107 0.29 -12.15 -12.75
C ALA A 107 -0.94 -11.28 -13.12
N THR A 108 -1.87 -11.07 -12.19
CA THR A 108 -3.01 -10.18 -12.40
C THR A 108 -2.57 -8.77 -12.81
N LEU A 109 -1.42 -8.30 -12.30
CA LEU A 109 -0.87 -6.97 -12.62
C LEU A 109 -0.39 -6.85 -14.07
N ASN A 110 -0.18 -7.98 -14.76
CA ASN A 110 0.28 -7.96 -16.16
C ASN A 110 -0.73 -7.29 -17.11
N VAL A 111 -1.96 -7.05 -16.67
CA VAL A 111 -2.95 -6.27 -17.41
C VAL A 111 -2.44 -4.85 -17.71
N TYR A 112 -1.54 -4.33 -16.87
CA TYR A 112 -0.93 -3.01 -17.07
C TYR A 112 0.31 -3.03 -17.97
N GLY A 113 0.77 -4.21 -18.35
CA GLY A 113 1.90 -4.38 -19.27
C GLY A 113 2.83 -5.51 -18.85
N PRO A 114 3.48 -6.16 -19.82
CA PRO A 114 4.45 -7.21 -19.54
C PRO A 114 5.64 -6.62 -18.80
N GLY A 115 6.21 -7.41 -17.88
CA GLY A 115 7.38 -6.99 -17.11
C GLY A 115 7.08 -6.14 -15.88
N ILE A 116 5.81 -5.82 -15.60
CA ILE A 116 5.46 -4.98 -14.43
C ILE A 116 5.90 -5.62 -13.12
N GLN A 117 5.79 -6.94 -12.99
CA GLN A 117 6.21 -7.61 -11.75
C GLN A 117 7.70 -7.43 -11.49
N ALA A 118 8.54 -7.60 -12.50
CA ALA A 118 9.99 -7.41 -12.39
C ALA A 118 10.37 -5.94 -12.18
N ALA A 119 9.55 -5.02 -12.63
CA ALA A 119 9.77 -3.58 -12.44
C ALA A 119 9.56 -3.14 -10.99
N MET A 120 8.85 -3.91 -10.18
CA MET A 120 8.51 -3.52 -8.81
C MET A 120 9.01 -4.48 -7.71
N TYR A 121 9.65 -5.59 -8.10
CA TYR A 121 9.96 -6.65 -7.14
C TYR A 121 11.15 -7.47 -7.63
N ASP A 122 12.16 -7.65 -6.79
CA ASP A 122 13.37 -8.38 -7.12
C ASP A 122 13.79 -9.35 -6.00
N ALA A 123 14.90 -10.08 -6.21
CA ALA A 123 15.39 -11.05 -5.25
C ALA A 123 15.80 -10.43 -3.91
N ARG A 124 16.25 -9.18 -3.89
CA ARG A 124 16.59 -8.48 -2.65
C ARG A 124 15.32 -8.17 -1.86
N VAL A 125 14.27 -7.70 -2.53
CA VAL A 125 12.96 -7.46 -1.88
C VAL A 125 12.41 -8.75 -1.29
N VAL A 126 12.50 -9.87 -2.02
CA VAL A 126 12.09 -11.19 -1.51
C VAL A 126 12.79 -11.51 -0.19
N LYS A 127 14.06 -11.18 -0.07
CA LYS A 127 14.87 -11.43 1.16
C LYS A 127 14.65 -10.40 2.26
N GLY A 128 13.80 -9.39 2.03
CA GLY A 128 13.61 -8.31 2.99
C GLY A 128 14.77 -7.33 3.07
N ASP A 129 15.55 -7.20 1.99
CA ASP A 129 16.70 -6.31 1.92
C ASP A 129 16.27 -4.91 1.42
N PRO A 130 16.24 -3.91 2.31
CA PRO A 130 15.80 -2.56 1.93
C PRO A 130 16.80 -1.79 1.08
N SER A 131 17.97 -2.37 0.78
CA SER A 131 18.91 -1.76 -0.16
C SER A 131 18.49 -1.89 -1.62
N SER A 132 17.48 -2.72 -1.91
CA SER A 132 16.95 -2.82 -3.26
C SER A 132 16.40 -1.47 -3.73
N PRO A 133 16.72 -1.02 -4.95
CA PRO A 133 16.12 0.17 -5.53
C PRO A 133 14.60 0.03 -5.74
N LEU A 134 14.08 -1.20 -5.72
CA LEU A 134 12.66 -1.49 -5.88
C LEU A 134 11.90 -1.57 -4.55
N TRP A 135 12.58 -1.36 -3.42
CA TRP A 135 11.98 -1.45 -2.09
C TRP A 135 10.73 -0.56 -1.96
N GLY A 136 9.61 -1.18 -1.66
CA GLY A 136 8.34 -0.48 -1.46
C GLY A 136 7.54 -0.19 -2.72
N LEU A 137 8.06 -0.45 -3.93
CA LEU A 137 7.31 -0.20 -5.16
C LEU A 137 6.05 -1.05 -5.28
N SER A 138 6.09 -2.30 -4.85
CA SER A 138 4.93 -3.18 -4.90
C SER A 138 3.92 -2.94 -3.79
N GLY A 139 4.31 -2.18 -2.77
CA GLY A 139 3.45 -1.83 -1.64
C GLY A 139 3.77 -2.58 -0.36
N PHE A 140 3.39 -1.97 0.75
CA PHE A 140 3.53 -2.54 2.08
C PHE A 140 2.18 -3.01 2.58
N TYR A 141 2.09 -4.26 3.00
CA TYR A 141 0.98 -4.71 3.82
C TYR A 141 1.12 -4.21 5.25
N ALA A 142 -0.01 -4.06 5.92
CA ALA A 142 -0.02 -3.61 7.30
C ALA A 142 -1.13 -4.29 8.10
N SER A 143 -0.85 -4.48 9.40
CA SER A 143 -1.84 -4.79 10.42
C SER A 143 -2.45 -3.48 10.92
N VAL A 144 -3.69 -3.52 11.37
CA VAL A 144 -4.35 -2.38 12.01
C VAL A 144 -4.21 -2.52 13.52
N ILE A 145 -3.45 -1.59 14.13
CA ILE A 145 -3.19 -1.58 15.58
C ILE A 145 -4.33 -0.84 16.29
N GLU A 146 -4.72 0.32 15.77
CA GLU A 146 -5.86 1.07 16.27
C GLU A 146 -6.81 1.37 15.11
N PRO A 147 -8.07 0.92 15.17
CA PRO A 147 -9.05 1.24 14.15
C PRO A 147 -9.40 2.72 14.17
N GLY A 148 -9.86 3.23 13.06
CA GLY A 148 -10.30 4.63 12.96
C GLY A 148 -10.67 5.01 11.54
N THR A 149 -11.18 6.22 11.38
CA THR A 149 -11.56 6.76 10.09
C THR A 149 -10.37 7.42 9.40
N VAL A 150 -10.22 7.15 8.12
CA VAL A 150 -9.19 7.74 7.26
C VAL A 150 -9.84 8.39 6.04
N ARG A 151 -9.42 9.62 5.74
CA ARG A 151 -9.92 10.40 4.61
C ARG A 151 -8.77 10.94 3.76
N PRO A 152 -8.99 11.18 2.47
CA PRO A 152 -8.04 11.95 1.67
C PRO A 152 -7.69 13.28 2.34
N GLY A 153 -6.40 13.61 2.35
CA GLY A 153 -5.88 14.80 3.02
C GLY A 153 -5.44 14.59 4.47
N ASP A 154 -5.80 13.46 5.07
CA ASP A 154 -5.37 13.16 6.43
C ASP A 154 -3.85 13.03 6.54
N PRO A 155 -3.27 13.46 7.67
CA PRO A 155 -1.83 13.33 7.87
C PRO A 155 -1.42 11.87 8.07
N VAL A 156 -0.22 11.56 7.57
CA VAL A 156 0.46 10.29 7.82
C VAL A 156 1.80 10.60 8.49
N SER A 157 2.06 9.96 9.62
CA SER A 157 3.34 10.11 10.31
C SER A 157 3.85 8.76 10.76
N VAL A 158 5.16 8.58 10.65
CA VAL A 158 5.83 7.41 11.24
C VAL A 158 5.93 7.68 12.75
N ALA A 159 5.33 6.79 13.54
CA ALA A 159 5.40 6.91 14.99
C ALA A 159 6.87 6.83 15.44
N ALA A 160 7.22 7.64 16.44
CA ALA A 160 8.54 7.53 17.06
C ALA A 160 8.74 6.10 17.56
N GLY A 161 9.90 5.50 17.22
CA GLY A 161 10.22 4.15 17.68
C GLY A 161 10.25 4.11 19.21
N LEU A 162 9.67 3.05 19.74
CA LEU A 162 9.78 2.76 21.16
C LEU A 162 11.15 2.13 21.45
#